data_0e968d17a2a1e931a4d722b2594e130b
#
_entry.id   0e968d17a2a1e931a4d722b2594e130b
#
_cell.length_a   1.000
_cell.length_b   1.000
_cell.length_c   1.000
_cell.angle_alpha   90.00
_cell.angle_beta   90.00
_cell.angle_gamma   90.00
#
_symmetry.space_group_name_H-M   'P 1'
#
loop_
_entity.id
_entity.type
_entity.pdbx_description
1 polymer ?
#
loop_
_entity_poly.entity_id
_entity_poly.type
_entity_poly.pdbx_seq_one_letter_code
_entity_poly.pdbx_strand_id
1 'polypeptide(L)'
;MRFAWDRRKSDENLIVRGFDFELASLAFEGPTLERQDERRDYGEMRVVAIGLAQGIALAVVYTDRVEAGAVVRRTTSARVSNRRERQAYFEVLSQE
;
A
#
# COMPACT_ATOMS: atom_id res chain seq x y z
N MET A 1 5.65 -13.14 -4.07
CA MET A 1 6.21 -11.92 -3.45
C MET A 1 6.10 -12.02 -1.94
N ARG A 2 7.13 -11.59 -1.26
CA ARG A 2 7.15 -11.60 0.21
C ARG A 2 6.90 -10.18 0.72
N PHE A 3 6.03 -10.07 1.73
CA PHE A 3 5.75 -8.79 2.40
C PHE A 3 6.49 -8.70 3.71
N ALA A 4 6.90 -7.49 4.08
CA ALA A 4 7.54 -7.20 5.35
C ALA A 4 7.05 -5.86 5.88
N TRP A 5 7.18 -5.66 7.17
CA TRP A 5 6.85 -4.39 7.81
C TRP A 5 7.44 -4.34 9.22
N ASP A 6 7.50 -3.13 9.74
CA ASP A 6 7.82 -2.90 11.13
C ASP A 6 6.58 -3.23 11.96
N ARG A 7 6.70 -4.22 12.85
CA ARG A 7 5.57 -4.69 13.66
C ARG A 7 4.95 -3.58 14.49
N ARG A 8 5.78 -2.70 15.05
CA ARG A 8 5.30 -1.58 15.85
C ARG A 8 4.42 -0.64 15.04
N LYS A 9 4.83 -0.32 13.81
CA LYS A 9 4.02 0.52 12.92
C LYS A 9 2.71 -0.14 12.54
N SER A 10 2.73 -1.45 12.30
CA SER A 10 1.52 -2.20 12.00
C SER A 10 0.54 -2.17 13.16
N ASP A 11 1.04 -2.40 14.38
CA ASP A 11 0.22 -2.36 15.59
C ASP A 11 -0.36 -0.96 15.83
N GLU A 12 0.43 0.08 15.61
CA GLU A 12 -0.05 1.46 15.71
C GLU A 12 -1.14 1.76 14.69
N ASN A 13 -0.99 1.25 13.48
CA ASN A 13 -1.99 1.44 12.43
C ASN A 13 -3.32 0.80 12.82
N LEU A 14 -3.27 -0.38 13.43
CA LEU A 14 -4.47 -1.05 13.92
C LEU A 14 -5.20 -0.21 14.96
N ILE A 15 -4.45 0.38 15.89
CA ILE A 15 -5.03 1.21 16.95
C ILE A 15 -5.62 2.51 16.39
N VAL A 16 -4.88 3.19 15.51
CA VAL A 16 -5.26 4.52 15.04
C VAL A 16 -6.28 4.45 13.91
N ARG A 17 -6.17 3.47 13.01
CA ARG A 17 -6.97 3.40 11.79
C ARG A 17 -7.89 2.18 11.67
N GLY A 18 -7.78 1.26 12.62
CA GLY A 18 -8.67 0.11 12.67
C GLY A 18 -8.25 -1.09 11.84
N PHE A 19 -7.08 -1.06 11.21
CA PHE A 19 -6.54 -2.20 10.48
C PHE A 19 -5.02 -2.18 10.50
N ASP A 20 -4.41 -3.37 10.42
CA ASP A 20 -2.96 -3.53 10.43
C ASP A 20 -2.39 -3.66 9.00
N PHE A 21 -1.08 -3.84 8.90
CA PHE A 21 -0.43 -3.98 7.60
C PHE A 21 -0.64 -5.36 6.97
N GLU A 22 -0.97 -6.36 7.77
CA GLU A 22 -1.34 -7.67 7.23
C GLU A 22 -2.62 -7.55 6.41
N LEU A 23 -3.64 -6.89 6.96
CA LEU A 23 -4.87 -6.63 6.22
C LEU A 23 -4.58 -5.77 4.99
N ALA A 24 -3.75 -4.73 5.15
CA ALA A 24 -3.42 -3.84 4.04
C ALA A 24 -2.75 -4.57 2.87
N SER A 25 -1.98 -5.63 3.15
CA SER A 25 -1.30 -6.40 2.10
C SER A 25 -2.28 -7.08 1.14
N LEU A 26 -3.54 -7.28 1.55
CA LEU A 26 -4.57 -7.85 0.68
C LEU A 26 -4.84 -6.96 -0.54
N ALA A 27 -4.54 -5.67 -0.46
CA ALA A 27 -4.70 -4.76 -1.60
C ALA A 27 -3.89 -5.21 -2.82
N PHE A 28 -2.81 -5.96 -2.61
CA PHE A 28 -1.94 -6.43 -3.68
C PHE A 28 -2.41 -7.75 -4.30
N GLU A 29 -3.48 -8.35 -3.82
CA GLU A 29 -4.05 -9.57 -4.41
C GLU A 29 -4.83 -9.28 -5.69
N GLY A 30 -5.30 -8.05 -5.85
CA GLY A 30 -5.98 -7.60 -7.06
C GLY A 30 -5.18 -6.49 -7.74
N PRO A 31 -5.78 -5.84 -8.74
CA PRO A 31 -5.11 -4.75 -9.44
C PRO A 31 -4.93 -3.54 -8.53
N THR A 32 -3.84 -2.80 -8.77
CA THR A 32 -3.56 -1.56 -8.04
C THR A 32 -3.31 -0.43 -9.02
N LEU A 33 -3.65 0.78 -8.57
CA LEU A 33 -3.27 2.02 -9.25
C LEU A 33 -2.14 2.64 -8.45
N GLU A 34 -0.98 2.83 -9.08
CA GLU A 34 0.22 3.21 -8.34
C GLU A 34 0.82 4.51 -8.82
N ARG A 35 1.42 5.26 -7.90
CA ARG A 35 2.20 6.44 -8.20
C ARG A 35 3.40 6.51 -7.26
N GLN A 36 4.47 7.17 -7.71
CA GLN A 36 5.63 7.38 -6.87
C GLN A 36 5.31 8.44 -5.82
N ASP A 37 5.74 8.21 -4.58
CA ASP A 37 5.60 9.18 -3.49
C ASP A 37 6.82 10.10 -3.51
N GLU A 38 6.65 11.30 -4.06
CA GLU A 38 7.72 12.28 -4.24
C GLU A 38 7.64 13.44 -3.26
N ARG A 39 6.80 13.33 -2.22
CA ARG A 39 6.60 14.43 -1.27
C ARG A 39 7.88 14.87 -0.59
N ARG A 40 8.86 13.99 -0.46
CA ARG A 40 10.18 14.29 0.05
C ARG A 40 11.17 13.21 -0.35
N ASP A 41 12.46 13.48 -0.13
CA ASP A 41 13.50 12.49 -0.36
C ASP A 41 13.59 11.54 0.84
N TYR A 42 13.22 10.29 0.62
CA TYR A 42 13.27 9.25 1.65
C TYR A 42 14.56 8.43 1.61
N GLY A 43 15.47 8.72 0.65
CA GLY A 43 16.63 7.88 0.41
C GLY A 43 16.30 6.56 -0.27
N GLU A 44 15.04 6.35 -0.61
CA GLU A 44 14.54 5.14 -1.27
C GLU A 44 13.30 5.49 -2.07
N MET A 45 12.99 4.70 -3.09
CA MET A 45 11.76 4.90 -3.86
C MET A 45 10.57 4.37 -3.06
N ARG A 46 9.61 5.23 -2.78
CA ARG A 46 8.33 4.86 -2.17
C ARG A 46 7.21 4.97 -3.19
N VAL A 47 6.32 4.01 -3.16
CA VAL A 47 5.17 3.93 -4.05
C VAL A 47 3.89 3.96 -3.22
N VAL A 48 2.92 4.74 -3.68
CA VAL A 48 1.56 4.71 -3.12
C VAL A 48 0.72 3.86 -4.05
N ALA A 49 0.20 2.75 -3.53
CA ALA A 49 -0.65 1.84 -4.27
C ALA A 49 -2.08 1.93 -3.75
N ILE A 50 -3.03 2.17 -4.64
CA ILE A 50 -4.45 2.11 -4.31
C ILE A 50 -4.95 0.75 -4.74
N GLY A 51 -5.54 0.01 -3.82
CA GLY A 51 -6.07 -1.32 -4.09
C GLY A 51 -7.14 -1.70 -3.10
N LEU A 52 -7.90 -2.76 -3.40
CA LEU A 52 -9.01 -3.19 -2.57
C LEU A 52 -8.56 -4.26 -1.58
N ALA A 53 -8.86 -4.04 -0.31
CA ALA A 53 -8.70 -5.03 0.74
C ALA A 53 -10.07 -5.23 1.36
N GLN A 54 -10.64 -6.43 1.21
CA GLN A 54 -11.99 -6.74 1.69
C GLN A 54 -13.04 -5.73 1.22
N GLY A 55 -12.93 -5.33 -0.06
CA GLY A 55 -13.87 -4.40 -0.68
C GLY A 55 -13.64 -2.93 -0.37
N ILE A 56 -12.64 -2.59 0.43
CA ILE A 56 -12.35 -1.21 0.80
C ILE A 56 -11.08 -0.76 0.08
N ALA A 57 -11.15 0.39 -0.58
CA ALA A 57 -9.99 0.95 -1.28
C ALA A 57 -9.03 1.59 -0.28
N LEU A 58 -7.84 1.00 -0.17
CA LEU A 58 -6.77 1.48 0.70
C LEU A 58 -5.67 2.12 -0.12
N ALA A 59 -4.95 3.06 0.52
CA ALA A 59 -3.71 3.60 0.00
C ALA A 59 -2.57 3.01 0.84
N VAL A 60 -1.77 2.17 0.21
CA VAL A 60 -0.67 1.46 0.88
C VAL A 60 0.64 1.99 0.33
N VAL A 61 1.49 2.50 1.20
CA VAL A 61 2.81 3.01 0.82
C VAL A 61 3.84 1.92 1.08
N TYR A 62 4.63 1.62 0.07
CA TYR A 62 5.63 0.57 0.18
C TYR A 62 6.94 0.94 -0.52
N THR A 63 7.98 0.20 -0.19
CA THR A 63 9.24 0.20 -0.92
C THR A 63 9.65 -1.26 -1.15
N ASP A 64 10.18 -1.54 -2.34
CA ASP A 64 10.65 -2.87 -2.68
C ASP A 64 12.17 -2.97 -2.51
N ARG A 65 12.63 -4.08 -1.95
CA ARG A 65 14.05 -4.40 -1.78
C ARG A 65 14.32 -5.79 -2.29
N VAL A 66 15.54 -6.00 -2.77
CA VAL A 66 16.00 -7.34 -3.13
C VAL A 66 16.77 -7.91 -1.94
N GLU A 67 16.29 -9.03 -1.41
CA GLU A 67 16.93 -9.74 -0.30
C GLU A 67 17.09 -11.19 -0.70
N ALA A 68 18.34 -11.69 -0.67
CA ALA A 68 18.66 -13.06 -1.05
C ALA A 68 18.09 -13.45 -2.42
N GLY A 69 18.17 -12.51 -3.40
CA GLY A 69 17.72 -12.75 -4.75
C GLY A 69 16.21 -12.65 -4.98
N ALA A 70 15.43 -12.31 -3.96
CA ALA A 70 13.98 -12.18 -4.05
C ALA A 70 13.52 -10.77 -3.69
N VAL A 71 12.43 -10.33 -4.31
CA VAL A 71 11.84 -9.03 -3.97
C VAL A 71 11.03 -9.15 -2.69
N VAL A 72 11.32 -8.26 -1.74
CA VAL A 72 10.55 -8.11 -0.50
C VAL A 72 9.89 -6.74 -0.55
N ARG A 73 8.57 -6.72 -0.44
CA ARG A 73 7.79 -5.49 -0.42
C ARG A 73 7.55 -5.06 1.02
N ARG A 74 8.14 -3.93 1.39
CA ARG A 74 8.05 -3.42 2.75
C ARG A 74 7.00 -2.32 2.83
N THR A 75 5.93 -2.57 3.58
CA THR A 75 4.89 -1.58 3.85
C THR A 75 5.40 -0.56 4.87
N THR A 76 5.28 0.73 4.55
CA THR A 76 5.70 1.81 5.44
C THR A 76 4.52 2.55 6.05
N SER A 77 3.37 2.60 5.37
CA SER A 77 2.13 3.14 5.92
C SER A 77 0.94 2.62 5.14
N ALA A 78 -0.24 2.68 5.75
CA ALA A 78 -1.47 2.28 5.10
C ALA A 78 -2.62 3.08 5.70
N ARG A 79 -3.52 3.53 4.84
CA ARG A 79 -4.71 4.30 5.22
C ARG A 79 -5.85 4.02 4.25
N VAL A 80 -7.04 4.40 4.63
CA VAL A 80 -8.16 4.38 3.67
C VAL A 80 -7.86 5.43 2.60
N SER A 81 -8.11 5.09 1.34
CA SER A 81 -7.89 6.03 0.24
C SER A 81 -8.82 7.24 0.40
N ASN A 82 -8.34 8.41 -0.06
CA ASN A 82 -9.20 9.59 -0.09
C ASN A 82 -10.14 9.51 -1.32
N ARG A 83 -11.07 10.46 -1.40
CA ARG A 83 -12.07 10.46 -2.47
C ARG A 83 -11.45 10.50 -3.86
N ARG A 84 -10.44 11.33 -4.06
CA ARG A 84 -9.77 11.49 -5.35
C ARG A 84 -9.07 10.19 -5.76
N GLU A 85 -8.41 9.55 -4.82
CA GLU A 85 -7.72 8.28 -5.06
C GLU A 85 -8.71 7.18 -5.43
N ARG A 86 -9.81 7.06 -4.70
CA ARG A 86 -10.85 6.07 -5.00
C ARG A 86 -11.45 6.30 -6.39
N GLN A 87 -11.74 7.56 -6.68
CA GLN A 87 -12.34 7.92 -7.97
C GLN A 87 -11.42 7.55 -9.13
N ALA A 88 -10.14 7.90 -9.02
CA ALA A 88 -9.14 7.57 -10.04
C ALA A 88 -8.99 6.05 -10.19
N TYR A 89 -8.96 5.32 -9.08
CA TYR A 89 -8.84 3.87 -9.08
C TYR A 89 -9.98 3.21 -9.86
N PHE A 90 -11.21 3.55 -9.53
CA PHE A 90 -12.37 2.95 -10.18
C PHE A 90 -12.53 3.39 -11.63
N GLU A 91 -12.17 4.62 -11.97
CA GLU A 91 -12.17 5.07 -13.36
C GLU A 91 -11.22 4.24 -14.23
N VAL A 92 -9.99 4.06 -13.77
CA VAL A 92 -8.99 3.31 -14.54
C VAL A 92 -9.41 1.86 -14.70
N LEU A 93 -9.90 1.22 -13.64
CA LEU A 93 -10.27 -0.19 -13.69
C LEU A 93 -11.57 -0.45 -14.44
N SER A 94 -12.49 0.51 -14.46
CA SER A 94 -13.75 0.34 -15.18
C SER A 94 -13.60 0.47 -16.69
N GLN A 95 -12.43 0.91 -17.17
CA GLN A 95 -12.14 1.00 -18.60
C GLN A 95 -11.59 -0.32 -19.18
N GLU A 96 -11.37 -1.29 -18.33
CA GLU A 96 -10.94 -2.62 -18.78
C GLU A 96 -12.15 -3.55 -19.10
#